data_4b98c806ee887e1356eb3d9ae023f2ff
#
_entry.id   4b98c806ee887e1356eb3d9ae023f2ff
#
_cell.length_a   1.000
_cell.length_b   1.000
_cell.length_c   1.000
_cell.angle_alpha   90.00
_cell.angle_beta   90.00
_cell.angle_gamma   90.00
#
_symmetry.space_group_name_H-M   'P 1'
#
loop_
_entity.id
_entity.type
_entity.pdbx_description
1 polymer ?
#
loop_
_entity_poly.entity_id
_entity_poly.type
_entity_poly.pdbx_seq_one_letter_code
_entity_poly.pdbx_strand_id
1 'polypeptide(L)'
;MTVRLAPQVVDFVRSLAPAPRRQLRLALRGLATGTGDVKPLEGPLQDYCRLRVGPYRVIVSYRASGRIECVFAERRGIVYEVFADAMIERLMRDS
;
A
#
# COMPACT_ATOMS: atom_id res chain seq x y z
N MET A 1 9.46 3.07 13.76
CA MET A 1 8.93 1.97 12.95
C MET A 1 9.67 1.88 11.63
N THR A 2 9.82 0.68 11.12
CA THR A 2 10.49 0.42 9.84
C THR A 2 9.44 0.24 8.74
N VAL A 3 9.60 0.95 7.62
CA VAL A 3 8.70 0.85 6.47
C VAL A 3 9.40 0.09 5.35
N ARG A 4 8.76 -0.99 4.87
CA ARG A 4 9.23 -1.77 3.73
C ARG A 4 8.27 -1.60 2.56
N LEU A 5 8.81 -1.49 1.36
CA LEU A 5 8.03 -1.36 0.15
C LEU A 5 8.16 -2.62 -0.69
N ALA A 6 7.03 -3.22 -1.04
CA ALA A 6 7.02 -4.32 -2.00
C ALA A 6 7.50 -3.82 -3.37
N PRO A 7 8.08 -4.69 -4.21
CA PRO A 7 8.53 -4.28 -5.56
C PRO A 7 7.46 -3.57 -6.38
N GLN A 8 6.21 -4.01 -6.30
CA GLN A 8 5.11 -3.35 -7.02
C GLN A 8 4.94 -1.90 -6.58
N VAL A 9 5.07 -1.62 -5.27
CA VAL A 9 4.94 -0.26 -4.75
C VAL A 9 6.09 0.62 -5.26
N VAL A 10 7.30 0.11 -5.25
CA VAL A 10 8.47 0.82 -5.78
C VAL A 10 8.27 1.16 -7.25
N ASP A 11 7.84 0.19 -8.05
CA ASP A 11 7.62 0.37 -9.48
C ASP A 11 6.49 1.37 -9.74
N PHE A 12 5.41 1.29 -8.96
CA PHE A 12 4.31 2.23 -9.09
C PHE A 12 4.77 3.67 -8.83
N VAL A 13 5.51 3.89 -7.75
CA VAL A 13 6.03 5.22 -7.41
C VAL A 13 6.94 5.75 -8.52
N ARG A 14 7.82 4.89 -9.04
CA ARG A 14 8.73 5.27 -10.12
C ARG A 14 8.03 5.63 -11.42
N SER A 15 6.86 5.07 -11.65
CA SER A 15 6.08 5.33 -12.87
C SER A 15 5.40 6.69 -12.87
N LEU A 16 5.30 7.34 -11.71
CA LEU A 16 4.60 8.61 -11.58
C LEU A 16 5.45 9.80 -12.03
N ALA A 17 4.76 10.88 -12.43
CA ALA A 17 5.42 12.16 -12.71
C ALA A 17 6.10 12.70 -11.44
N PRO A 18 7.08 13.62 -11.57
CA PRO A 18 7.88 14.06 -10.41
C PRO A 18 7.09 14.59 -9.21
N ALA A 19 6.03 15.38 -9.44
CA ALA A 19 5.25 15.95 -8.33
C ALA A 19 4.47 14.89 -7.55
N PRO A 20 3.63 14.04 -8.17
CA PRO A 20 2.95 12.98 -7.44
C PRO A 20 3.91 11.93 -6.88
N ARG A 21 5.04 11.66 -7.55
CA ARG A 21 6.07 10.77 -7.02
C ARG A 21 6.60 11.28 -5.69
N ARG A 22 6.92 12.57 -5.62
CA ARG A 22 7.43 13.20 -4.40
C ARG A 22 6.40 13.18 -3.28
N GLN A 23 5.14 13.47 -3.62
CA GLN A 23 4.03 13.45 -2.67
C GLN A 23 3.86 12.06 -2.06
N LEU A 24 3.88 11.02 -2.88
CA LEU A 24 3.72 9.65 -2.43
C LEU A 24 4.90 9.20 -1.57
N ARG A 25 6.13 9.56 -1.94
CA ARG A 25 7.32 9.25 -1.14
C ARG A 25 7.24 9.87 0.25
N LEU A 26 6.81 11.12 0.35
CA LEU A 26 6.66 11.79 1.65
C LEU A 26 5.62 11.10 2.51
N ALA A 27 4.49 10.70 1.91
CA ALA A 27 3.44 9.99 2.63
C ALA A 27 3.92 8.63 3.15
N LEU A 28 4.68 7.89 2.34
CA LEU A 28 5.24 6.60 2.74
C LEU A 28 6.23 6.76 3.90
N ARG A 29 7.09 7.77 3.85
CA ARG A 29 8.02 8.07 4.95
C ARG A 29 7.26 8.44 6.23
N GLY A 30 6.15 9.15 6.10
CA GLY A 30 5.32 9.56 7.24
C GLY A 30 4.76 8.38 8.02
N LEU A 31 4.57 7.23 7.40
CA LEU A 31 4.10 6.02 8.09
C LEU A 31 5.01 5.64 9.26
N ALA A 32 6.31 5.83 9.11
CA ALA A 32 7.28 5.49 10.16
C ALA A 32 7.09 6.32 11.43
N THR A 33 6.53 7.51 11.30
CA THR A 33 6.26 8.43 12.43
C THR A 33 4.78 8.50 12.80
N GLY A 34 3.96 7.63 12.23
CA GLY A 34 2.54 7.57 12.56
C GLY A 34 1.69 8.62 11.89
N THR A 35 2.20 9.31 10.86
CA THR A 35 1.43 10.30 10.12
C THR A 35 0.81 9.68 8.87
N GLY A 36 -0.29 10.27 8.40
CA GLY A 36 -0.96 9.83 7.19
C GLY A 36 -2.42 9.46 7.44
N ASP A 37 -3.19 9.45 6.35
CA ASP A 37 -4.61 9.09 6.40
C ASP A 37 -4.74 7.58 6.21
N VAL A 38 -4.61 6.84 7.32
CA VAL A 38 -4.64 5.39 7.33
C VAL A 38 -5.94 4.92 7.97
N LYS A 39 -6.65 4.01 7.28
CA LYS A 39 -7.87 3.38 7.81
C LYS A 39 -7.83 1.88 7.56
N PRO A 40 -8.36 1.08 8.51
CA PRO A 40 -8.46 -0.36 8.28
C PRO A 40 -9.46 -0.68 7.17
N LEU A 41 -9.21 -1.74 6.44
CA LEU A 41 -10.11 -2.26 5.43
C LEU A 41 -11.10 -3.23 6.08
N GLU A 42 -12.22 -3.47 5.38
CA GLU A 42 -13.28 -4.34 5.86
C GLU A 42 -13.36 -5.62 5.03
N GLY A 43 -14.15 -6.59 5.54
CA GLY A 43 -14.40 -7.85 4.84
C GLY A 43 -13.16 -8.71 4.67
N PRO A 44 -12.97 -9.30 3.49
CA PRO A 44 -11.84 -10.21 3.25
C PRO A 44 -10.46 -9.57 3.42
N LEU A 45 -10.38 -8.24 3.40
CA LEU A 45 -9.13 -7.49 3.50
C LEU A 45 -8.94 -6.88 4.89
N GLN A 46 -9.65 -7.36 5.91
CA GLN A 46 -9.64 -6.77 7.26
C GLN A 46 -8.27 -6.75 7.94
N ASP A 47 -7.33 -7.59 7.47
CA ASP A 47 -5.97 -7.61 8.03
C ASP A 47 -5.07 -6.52 7.46
N TYR A 48 -5.60 -5.72 6.55
CA TYR A 48 -4.87 -4.65 5.88
C TYR A 48 -5.48 -3.29 6.18
N CYS A 49 -4.68 -2.26 5.99
CA CYS A 49 -5.12 -0.87 6.05
C CYS A 49 -4.88 -0.21 4.70
N ARG A 50 -5.53 0.94 4.49
CA ARG A 50 -5.26 1.76 3.32
C ARG A 50 -4.64 3.08 3.74
N LEU A 51 -3.61 3.51 3.04
CA LEU A 51 -3.07 4.87 3.12
C LEU A 51 -3.60 5.65 1.93
N ARG A 52 -4.26 6.77 2.21
CA ARG A 52 -4.79 7.65 1.18
C ARG A 52 -3.78 8.76 0.89
N VAL A 53 -3.40 8.91 -0.38
CA VAL A 53 -2.48 9.96 -0.84
C VAL A 53 -3.06 10.55 -2.12
N GLY A 54 -3.91 11.58 -2.00
CA GLY A 54 -4.58 12.16 -3.15
C GLY A 54 -5.39 11.10 -3.92
N PRO A 55 -5.18 10.96 -5.23
CA PRO A 55 -5.89 9.96 -6.03
C PRO A 55 -5.32 8.56 -5.89
N TYR A 56 -4.30 8.36 -5.06
CA TYR A 56 -3.63 7.08 -4.91
C TYR A 56 -3.98 6.42 -3.59
N ARG A 57 -3.89 5.09 -3.57
CA ARG A 57 -4.07 4.28 -2.37
C ARG A 57 -2.92 3.31 -2.25
N VAL A 58 -2.39 3.16 -1.04
CA VAL A 58 -1.38 2.17 -0.74
C VAL A 58 -1.97 1.20 0.28
N ILE A 59 -1.87 -0.07 0.02
CA ILE A 59 -2.33 -1.10 0.95
C ILE A 59 -1.17 -1.44 1.88
N VAL A 60 -1.43 -1.38 3.17
CA VAL A 60 -0.43 -1.42 4.22
C VAL A 60 -0.77 -2.52 5.21
N SER A 61 0.25 -3.26 5.66
CA SER A 61 0.12 -4.27 6.69
C SER A 61 1.01 -3.90 7.86
N TYR A 62 0.43 -3.80 9.05
CA TYR A 62 1.16 -3.54 10.28
C TYR A 62 1.56 -4.87 10.92
N ARG A 63 2.86 -5.11 11.02
CA ARG A 63 3.40 -6.34 11.57
C ARG A 63 3.90 -6.13 12.99
N ALA A 64 4.07 -7.22 13.72
CA ALA A 64 4.72 -7.19 15.02
C ALA A 64 6.12 -6.59 14.92
N SER A 65 6.67 -6.10 16.04
CA SER A 65 8.00 -5.48 16.10
C SER A 65 8.12 -4.14 15.38
N GLY A 66 7.00 -3.46 15.15
CA GLY A 66 6.99 -2.11 14.58
C GLY A 66 7.31 -2.06 13.09
N ARG A 67 7.18 -3.17 12.39
CA ARG A 67 7.40 -3.23 10.95
C ARG A 67 6.11 -2.93 10.19
N ILE A 68 6.21 -2.02 9.22
CA ILE A 68 5.09 -1.64 8.34
C ILE A 68 5.46 -2.10 6.93
N GLU A 69 4.58 -2.87 6.30
CA GLU A 69 4.79 -3.34 4.94
C GLU A 69 3.77 -2.70 4.01
N CYS A 70 4.27 -1.97 2.99
CA CYS A 70 3.44 -1.44 1.92
C CYS A 70 3.42 -2.50 0.83
N VAL A 71 2.28 -3.16 0.67
CA VAL A 71 2.20 -4.38 -0.14
C VAL A 71 1.68 -4.12 -1.55
N PHE A 72 0.93 -3.05 -1.77
CA PHE A 72 0.38 -2.75 -3.08
C PHE A 72 0.02 -1.27 -3.18
N ALA A 73 0.16 -0.69 -4.37
CA ALA A 73 -0.19 0.71 -4.63
C ALA A 73 -0.89 0.82 -5.98
N GLU A 74 -1.93 1.63 -6.05
CA GLU A 74 -2.70 1.86 -7.28
C GLU A 74 -3.60 3.08 -7.11
N ARG A 75 -4.30 3.46 -8.17
CA ARG A 75 -5.28 4.55 -8.13
C ARG A 75 -6.51 4.12 -7.32
N ARG A 76 -7.15 5.10 -6.68
CA ARG A 76 -8.27 4.87 -5.75
C ARG A 76 -9.44 4.08 -6.35
N GLY A 77 -9.71 4.20 -7.64
CA GLY A 77 -10.85 3.57 -8.28
C GLY A 77 -10.69 2.08 -8.52
N ILE A 78 -9.46 1.55 -8.51
CA ILE A 78 -9.18 0.19 -8.90
C ILE A 78 -8.29 -0.57 -7.92
N VAL A 79 -7.75 0.10 -6.91
CA VAL A 79 -6.73 -0.50 -6.03
C VAL A 79 -7.19 -1.78 -5.35
N TYR A 80 -8.42 -1.80 -4.85
CA TYR A 80 -8.90 -2.95 -4.07
C TYR A 80 -9.20 -4.14 -4.96
N GLU A 81 -9.77 -3.89 -6.13
CA GLU A 81 -10.07 -4.94 -7.10
C GLU A 81 -8.79 -5.59 -7.60
N VAL A 82 -7.81 -4.79 -8.02
CA VAL A 82 -6.55 -5.30 -8.53
C VAL A 82 -5.78 -6.05 -7.44
N PHE A 83 -5.78 -5.53 -6.20
CA PHE A 83 -5.12 -6.20 -5.09
C PHE A 83 -5.77 -7.54 -4.76
N ALA A 84 -7.11 -7.59 -4.73
CA ALA A 84 -7.83 -8.82 -4.47
C ALA A 84 -7.52 -9.87 -5.54
N ASP A 85 -7.51 -9.48 -6.81
CA ASP A 85 -7.18 -10.37 -7.92
C ASP A 85 -5.75 -10.91 -7.79
N ALA A 86 -4.79 -10.05 -7.41
CA ALA A 86 -3.40 -10.45 -7.22
C ALA A 86 -3.26 -11.46 -6.08
N MET A 87 -4.01 -11.28 -5.00
CA MET A 87 -4.02 -12.21 -3.87
C MET A 87 -4.59 -13.57 -4.26
N ILE A 88 -5.71 -13.57 -4.99
CA ILE A 88 -6.33 -14.81 -5.47
C ILE A 88 -5.36 -15.56 -6.37
N GLU A 89 -4.72 -14.87 -7.30
CA GLU A 89 -3.74 -15.48 -8.19
C GLU A 89 -2.58 -16.11 -7.43
N ARG A 90 -2.09 -15.42 -6.40
CA ARG A 90 -1.02 -15.95 -5.54
C ARG A 90 -1.45 -17.21 -4.82
N LEU A 91 -2.67 -17.22 -4.24
CA LEU A 91 -3.20 -18.38 -3.55
C LEU A 91 -3.34 -19.58 -4.49
N MET A 92 -3.83 -19.35 -5.70
CA MET A 92 -3.98 -20.41 -6.70
C MET A 92 -2.65 -20.96 -7.17
N ARG A 93 -1.60 -20.11 -7.19
CA ARG A 93 -0.27 -20.53 -7.59
C ARG A 93 0.41 -21.39 -6.52
N ASP A 94 0.10 -21.12 -5.24
CA ASP A 94 0.69 -21.81 -4.10
C ASP A 94 -0.04 -23.12 -3.75
N SER A 95 -1.18 -23.35 -4.34
CA SER A 95 -1.96 -24.59 -4.13
C SER A 95 -1.71 -25.66 -5.25
#